data_6b37acf099ce8cb0f35a474802066187
#
_entry.id   6b37acf099ce8cb0f35a474802066187
#
_cell.length_a   1.000
_cell.length_b   1.000
_cell.length_c   1.000
_cell.angle_alpha   90.00
_cell.angle_beta   90.00
_cell.angle_gamma   90.00
#
_symmetry.space_group_name_H-M   'P 1'
#
loop_
_entity.id
_entity.type
_entity.pdbx_description
1 polymer ?
#
loop_
_entity_poly.entity_id
_entity_poly.type
_entity_poly.pdbx_seq_one_letter_code
_entity_poly.pdbx_strand_id
1 'polypeptide(L)'
;MNDDIIVAIATSRLEAAISIIRLSGKGCIAFVQQFFTGKIMDKASHTITYGFIKDQDEKVDEVLVNIYRGHRTFTGEEMVEINCHGGIFITQKVLNLCLKMGARMAEHGEFSKRAFLNGRIDLSQAEAISDLISAKNDYASQLALRGIQGNISHFIEDLKEDLIQIITQIEVNIDYPEYEDVEELTAESLLPKSIQLQEKMNHIIDSSKNVHLLKDGISTVIIGKPNVGKSSLLNALLDEDKAIVTDIAGTTRDIVEGTIRLDHIVLNMIDTAGIRDTDDVVENIGVHKSKELVHKADLVLLVLDGSQPLTQEDYELLELSKDTQRIIVINKKDQGEIKDIDGIAISAKNHDIEPLIQKIKAMFELGQITSSQDDILANARQIQLLEKANQSLKNAIQAMQEYVPTDLIVTDLYESWESLKEIIGERAKEDLLDELFKRFCIGK
;
A
#
# COMPACT_ATOMS: atom_id res chain seq x y z
N MET A 1 -28.42 6.20 2.10
CA MET A 1 -27.80 5.67 0.87
C MET A 1 -28.34 6.52 -0.28
N ASN A 2 -27.46 7.08 -1.09
CA ASN A 2 -27.88 7.84 -2.27
C ASN A 2 -28.36 6.83 -3.32
N ASP A 3 -29.66 6.89 -3.68
CA ASP A 3 -30.27 6.06 -4.75
C ASP A 3 -29.88 6.55 -6.17
N ASP A 4 -28.77 7.32 -6.30
CA ASP A 4 -28.32 7.92 -7.54
C ASP A 4 -27.45 6.95 -8.37
N ILE A 5 -27.52 7.14 -9.69
CA ILE A 5 -26.65 6.41 -10.63
C ILE A 5 -25.37 7.22 -10.81
N ILE A 6 -24.24 6.62 -10.46
CA ILE A 6 -22.92 7.20 -10.69
C ILE A 6 -22.31 6.70 -11.98
N VAL A 7 -21.46 7.53 -12.59
CA VAL A 7 -20.75 7.21 -13.82
C VAL A 7 -19.30 7.69 -13.78
N ALA A 8 -18.37 6.90 -14.30
CA ALA A 8 -16.98 7.31 -14.52
C ALA A 8 -16.32 6.56 -15.68
N ILE A 9 -15.21 7.11 -16.18
CA ILE A 9 -14.30 6.41 -17.07
C ILE A 9 -13.44 5.49 -16.18
N ALA A 10 -13.50 4.18 -16.41
CA ALA A 10 -12.77 3.17 -15.62
C ALA A 10 -11.39 2.81 -16.19
N THR A 11 -11.07 3.23 -17.40
CA THR A 11 -9.78 3.06 -18.08
C THR A 11 -8.95 4.34 -18.01
N SER A 12 -7.64 4.26 -18.35
CA SER A 12 -6.81 5.45 -18.46
C SER A 12 -7.36 6.43 -19.52
N ARG A 13 -7.10 7.73 -19.34
CA ARG A 13 -7.54 8.80 -20.28
C ARG A 13 -6.55 9.01 -21.44
N LEU A 14 -5.98 7.94 -21.94
CA LEU A 14 -5.09 7.95 -23.09
C LEU A 14 -5.79 7.32 -24.29
N GLU A 15 -5.31 7.61 -25.51
CA GLU A 15 -5.80 6.93 -26.70
C GLU A 15 -5.45 5.44 -26.64
N ALA A 16 -6.46 4.60 -26.80
CA ALA A 16 -6.38 3.15 -26.74
C ALA A 16 -7.39 2.52 -27.70
N ALA A 17 -7.34 1.21 -27.87
CA ALA A 17 -8.34 0.50 -28.70
C ALA A 17 -9.73 0.54 -28.05
N ILE A 18 -9.82 0.49 -26.74
CA ILE A 18 -11.08 0.40 -25.97
C ILE A 18 -10.99 1.33 -24.77
N SER A 19 -12.10 2.00 -24.45
CA SER A 19 -12.32 2.68 -23.18
C SER A 19 -13.60 2.17 -22.52
N ILE A 20 -13.61 2.09 -21.19
CA ILE A 20 -14.74 1.58 -20.41
C ILE A 20 -15.35 2.72 -19.60
N ILE A 21 -16.64 2.95 -19.81
CA ILE A 21 -17.46 3.83 -18.97
C ILE A 21 -18.28 2.94 -18.05
N ARG A 22 -18.08 3.09 -16.74
CA ARG A 22 -18.72 2.30 -15.71
C ARG A 22 -19.83 3.09 -15.05
N LEU A 23 -20.97 2.45 -14.88
CA LEU A 23 -22.13 2.99 -14.15
C LEU A 23 -22.48 2.04 -13.00
N SER A 24 -22.91 2.57 -11.87
CA SER A 24 -23.45 1.80 -10.75
C SER A 24 -24.58 2.56 -10.10
N GLY A 25 -25.55 1.81 -9.61
CA GLY A 25 -26.71 2.34 -8.88
C GLY A 25 -28.00 1.61 -9.26
N LYS A 26 -28.99 1.73 -8.41
CA LYS A 26 -30.30 1.11 -8.62
C LYS A 26 -30.96 1.61 -9.90
N GLY A 27 -31.30 0.66 -10.79
CA GLY A 27 -31.94 0.98 -12.06
C GLY A 27 -30.97 1.41 -13.18
N CYS A 28 -29.63 1.29 -13.00
CA CYS A 28 -28.67 1.72 -14.01
C CYS A 28 -28.80 0.96 -15.33
N ILE A 29 -29.31 -0.27 -15.33
CA ILE A 29 -29.58 -1.05 -16.56
C ILE A 29 -30.74 -0.42 -17.35
N ALA A 30 -31.84 -0.06 -16.67
CA ALA A 30 -32.96 0.63 -17.30
C ALA A 30 -32.57 2.03 -17.78
N PHE A 31 -31.67 2.69 -17.06
CA PHE A 31 -31.12 3.98 -17.45
C PHE A 31 -30.33 3.89 -18.76
N VAL A 32 -29.39 2.95 -18.89
CA VAL A 32 -28.60 2.77 -20.10
C VAL A 32 -29.46 2.30 -21.27
N GLN A 33 -30.52 1.51 -21.04
CA GLN A 33 -31.44 1.07 -22.09
C GLN A 33 -32.09 2.24 -22.86
N GLN A 34 -32.23 3.43 -22.25
CA GLN A 34 -32.87 4.59 -22.89
C GLN A 34 -32.08 5.15 -24.09
N PHE A 35 -30.76 4.99 -24.08
CA PHE A 35 -29.86 5.50 -25.13
C PHE A 35 -28.98 4.42 -25.78
N PHE A 36 -29.28 3.16 -25.50
CA PHE A 36 -28.61 2.00 -26.11
C PHE A 36 -29.57 1.21 -27.00
N THR A 37 -29.14 0.87 -28.22
CA THR A 37 -30.00 0.18 -29.20
C THR A 37 -30.20 -1.31 -28.93
N GLY A 38 -29.26 -1.95 -28.22
CA GLY A 38 -29.35 -3.34 -27.86
C GLY A 38 -30.40 -3.58 -26.74
N LYS A 39 -31.03 -4.74 -26.72
CA LYS A 39 -31.99 -5.10 -25.64
C LYS A 39 -31.23 -5.69 -24.46
N ILE A 40 -31.26 -4.97 -23.31
CA ILE A 40 -30.53 -5.37 -22.09
C ILE A 40 -31.42 -5.63 -20.87
N MET A 41 -32.70 -5.22 -20.93
CA MET A 41 -33.61 -5.32 -19.79
C MET A 41 -33.81 -6.77 -19.31
N ASP A 42 -33.94 -7.71 -20.22
CA ASP A 42 -34.20 -9.12 -19.91
C ASP A 42 -32.97 -10.01 -19.91
N LYS A 43 -31.78 -9.40 -20.06
CA LYS A 43 -30.51 -10.15 -20.10
C LYS A 43 -30.08 -10.60 -18.69
N ALA A 44 -29.52 -11.79 -18.63
CA ALA A 44 -28.91 -12.31 -17.41
C ALA A 44 -27.70 -11.45 -16.97
N SER A 45 -27.36 -11.51 -15.69
CA SER A 45 -26.12 -10.93 -15.17
C SER A 45 -24.89 -11.57 -15.84
N HIS A 46 -23.82 -10.81 -15.98
CA HIS A 46 -22.55 -11.23 -16.59
C HIS A 46 -22.71 -11.59 -18.08
N THR A 47 -23.53 -10.84 -18.80
CA THR A 47 -23.70 -10.96 -20.24
C THR A 47 -23.28 -9.70 -20.98
N ILE A 48 -22.88 -9.89 -22.24
CA ILE A 48 -22.45 -8.81 -23.14
C ILE A 48 -23.49 -8.65 -24.23
N THR A 49 -23.80 -7.41 -24.59
CA THR A 49 -24.73 -7.08 -25.65
C THR A 49 -24.11 -6.06 -26.61
N TYR A 50 -24.12 -6.38 -27.90
CA TYR A 50 -23.69 -5.47 -28.95
C TYR A 50 -24.78 -4.48 -29.31
N GLY A 51 -24.40 -3.24 -29.63
CA GLY A 51 -25.30 -2.20 -30.14
C GLY A 51 -24.62 -0.85 -30.30
N PHE A 52 -25.42 0.19 -30.44
CA PHE A 52 -24.99 1.58 -30.60
C PHE A 52 -25.48 2.44 -29.42
N ILE A 53 -24.62 3.32 -28.96
CA ILE A 53 -25.04 4.45 -28.11
C ILE A 53 -25.59 5.54 -29.04
N LYS A 54 -26.75 6.10 -28.67
CA LYS A 54 -27.43 7.16 -29.41
C LYS A 54 -27.70 8.38 -28.53
N ASP A 55 -27.47 9.57 -29.06
CA ASP A 55 -28.04 10.81 -28.55
C ASP A 55 -29.20 11.21 -29.47
N GLN A 56 -30.43 10.98 -29.02
CA GLN A 56 -31.64 11.07 -29.84
C GLN A 56 -31.55 10.11 -31.05
N ASP A 57 -31.51 10.64 -32.26
CA ASP A 57 -31.40 9.86 -33.50
C ASP A 57 -29.95 9.66 -34.00
N GLU A 58 -28.99 10.41 -33.44
CA GLU A 58 -27.59 10.33 -33.85
C GLU A 58 -26.87 9.16 -33.17
N LYS A 59 -26.20 8.31 -33.94
CA LYS A 59 -25.31 7.28 -33.41
C LYS A 59 -24.03 7.94 -32.92
N VAL A 60 -23.70 7.76 -31.62
CA VAL A 60 -22.50 8.30 -31.00
C VAL A 60 -21.33 7.35 -31.16
N ASP A 61 -21.53 6.06 -30.87
CA ASP A 61 -20.52 5.03 -30.97
C ASP A 61 -21.14 3.63 -31.09
N GLU A 62 -20.39 2.71 -31.66
CA GLU A 62 -20.64 1.27 -31.67
C GLU A 62 -19.96 0.60 -30.49
N VAL A 63 -20.73 -0.08 -29.64
CA VAL A 63 -20.26 -0.50 -28.31
C VAL A 63 -20.65 -1.91 -27.94
N LEU A 64 -19.92 -2.47 -26.98
CA LEU A 64 -20.33 -3.66 -26.20
C LEU A 64 -20.76 -3.20 -24.81
N VAL A 65 -21.92 -3.62 -24.36
CA VAL A 65 -22.45 -3.30 -23.02
C VAL A 65 -22.46 -4.56 -22.16
N ASN A 66 -21.70 -4.52 -21.08
CA ASN A 66 -21.66 -5.55 -20.03
C ASN A 66 -22.70 -5.23 -18.97
N ILE A 67 -23.42 -6.25 -18.52
CA ILE A 67 -24.54 -6.14 -17.58
C ILE A 67 -24.23 -6.95 -16.33
N TYR A 68 -24.38 -6.32 -15.16
CA TYR A 68 -24.18 -6.96 -13.87
C TYR A 68 -25.38 -6.69 -12.97
N ARG A 69 -26.00 -7.75 -12.41
CA ARG A 69 -27.19 -7.71 -11.58
C ARG A 69 -26.95 -8.34 -10.22
N GLY A 70 -27.67 -7.83 -9.22
CA GLY A 70 -27.67 -8.39 -7.86
C GLY A 70 -26.37 -8.16 -7.11
N HIS A 71 -26.18 -8.93 -6.05
CA HIS A 71 -25.05 -8.73 -5.13
C HIS A 71 -23.68 -9.21 -5.67
N ARG A 72 -23.67 -10.01 -6.76
CA ARG A 72 -22.41 -10.48 -7.37
C ARG A 72 -21.85 -9.47 -8.39
N THR A 73 -21.85 -8.21 -8.02
CA THR A 73 -21.23 -7.12 -8.78
C THR A 73 -20.08 -6.52 -7.97
N PHE A 74 -19.32 -5.61 -8.55
CA PHE A 74 -18.23 -4.97 -7.82
C PHE A 74 -18.74 -4.12 -6.64
N THR A 75 -19.81 -3.31 -6.86
CA THR A 75 -20.38 -2.42 -5.84
C THR A 75 -21.45 -3.08 -4.95
N GLY A 76 -21.89 -4.30 -5.28
CA GLY A 76 -23.08 -4.91 -4.66
C GLY A 76 -24.42 -4.36 -5.20
N GLU A 77 -24.38 -3.41 -6.16
CA GLU A 77 -25.55 -2.80 -6.82
C GLU A 77 -25.66 -3.30 -8.27
N GLU A 78 -26.71 -2.85 -9.01
CA GLU A 78 -26.71 -3.00 -10.45
C GLU A 78 -25.57 -2.21 -11.08
N MET A 79 -24.87 -2.81 -12.03
CA MET A 79 -23.77 -2.15 -12.76
C MET A 79 -23.88 -2.38 -14.25
N VAL A 80 -23.41 -1.39 -15.00
CA VAL A 80 -23.25 -1.46 -16.45
C VAL A 80 -21.85 -0.95 -16.81
N GLU A 81 -21.19 -1.65 -17.73
CA GLU A 81 -19.96 -1.16 -18.35
C GLU A 81 -20.19 -1.02 -19.85
N ILE A 82 -19.98 0.18 -20.37
CA ILE A 82 -20.06 0.51 -21.78
C ILE A 82 -18.61 0.49 -22.32
N ASN A 83 -18.30 -0.52 -23.13
CA ASN A 83 -17.02 -0.61 -23.81
C ASN A 83 -17.12 0.12 -25.14
N CYS A 84 -16.60 1.34 -25.20
CA CYS A 84 -16.58 2.21 -26.38
C CYS A 84 -15.21 2.22 -27.03
N HIS A 85 -15.10 2.78 -28.23
CA HIS A 85 -13.82 3.03 -28.85
C HIS A 85 -12.97 3.97 -27.97
N GLY A 86 -11.68 3.64 -27.81
CA GLY A 86 -10.78 4.28 -26.84
C GLY A 86 -10.23 5.65 -27.27
N GLY A 87 -10.90 6.34 -28.18
CA GLY A 87 -10.56 7.72 -28.51
C GLY A 87 -11.01 8.67 -27.40
N ILE A 88 -10.15 9.60 -26.97
CA ILE A 88 -10.44 10.55 -25.88
C ILE A 88 -11.75 11.31 -26.14
N PHE A 89 -11.96 11.78 -27.37
CA PHE A 89 -13.16 12.52 -27.75
C PHE A 89 -14.43 11.68 -27.67
N ILE A 90 -14.42 10.45 -28.18
CA ILE A 90 -15.59 9.54 -28.18
C ILE A 90 -15.93 9.13 -26.75
N THR A 91 -14.93 8.75 -25.96
CA THR A 91 -15.12 8.41 -24.54
C THR A 91 -15.77 9.56 -23.77
N GLN A 92 -15.30 10.80 -23.99
CA GLN A 92 -15.87 11.97 -23.35
C GLN A 92 -17.31 12.26 -23.84
N LYS A 93 -17.60 12.02 -25.15
CA LYS A 93 -18.94 12.19 -25.73
C LYS A 93 -19.95 11.23 -25.09
N VAL A 94 -19.58 9.95 -24.90
CA VAL A 94 -20.42 8.95 -24.25
C VAL A 94 -20.62 9.28 -22.75
N LEU A 95 -19.54 9.68 -22.02
CA LEU A 95 -19.64 10.10 -20.63
C LEU A 95 -20.59 11.30 -20.48
N ASN A 96 -20.42 12.34 -21.31
CA ASN A 96 -21.26 13.52 -21.29
C ASN A 96 -22.74 13.19 -21.58
N LEU A 97 -23.01 12.21 -22.45
CA LEU A 97 -24.35 11.71 -22.69
C LEU A 97 -24.94 11.09 -21.41
N CYS A 98 -24.21 10.24 -20.71
CA CYS A 98 -24.66 9.67 -19.45
C CYS A 98 -25.00 10.76 -18.42
N LEU A 99 -24.16 11.81 -18.31
CA LEU A 99 -24.40 12.96 -17.42
C LEU A 99 -25.64 13.76 -17.86
N LYS A 100 -25.80 14.03 -19.16
CA LYS A 100 -26.98 14.71 -19.74
C LYS A 100 -28.27 13.95 -19.46
N MET A 101 -28.23 12.62 -19.48
CA MET A 101 -29.36 11.75 -19.19
C MET A 101 -29.69 11.64 -17.71
N GLY A 102 -28.89 12.20 -16.78
CA GLY A 102 -29.17 12.30 -15.37
C GLY A 102 -28.28 11.44 -14.44
N ALA A 103 -27.25 10.77 -14.94
CA ALA A 103 -26.25 10.18 -14.08
C ALA A 103 -25.37 11.25 -13.44
N ARG A 104 -24.87 10.99 -12.22
CA ARG A 104 -23.89 11.85 -11.54
C ARG A 104 -22.47 11.34 -11.77
N MET A 105 -21.51 12.27 -11.93
CA MET A 105 -20.11 11.89 -11.93
C MET A 105 -19.73 11.25 -10.60
N ALA A 106 -19.07 10.12 -10.66
CA ALA A 106 -18.53 9.46 -9.48
C ALA A 106 -17.40 10.26 -8.84
N GLU A 107 -17.35 10.27 -7.53
CA GLU A 107 -16.21 10.78 -6.77
C GLU A 107 -15.02 9.82 -6.80
N HIS A 108 -13.87 10.24 -6.29
CA HIS A 108 -12.71 9.37 -6.15
C HIS A 108 -13.05 8.19 -5.24
N GLY A 109 -12.75 6.96 -5.67
CA GLY A 109 -13.01 5.74 -4.91
C GLY A 109 -14.47 5.40 -4.63
N GLU A 110 -15.44 6.10 -5.24
CA GLU A 110 -16.87 5.95 -4.88
C GLU A 110 -17.40 4.54 -5.18
N PHE A 111 -16.95 3.88 -6.22
CA PHE A 111 -17.37 2.50 -6.49
C PHE A 111 -16.87 1.54 -5.38
N SER A 112 -15.63 1.70 -4.91
CA SER A 112 -15.11 0.91 -3.79
C SER A 112 -15.77 1.27 -2.47
N LYS A 113 -16.10 2.57 -2.24
CA LYS A 113 -16.87 3.02 -1.08
C LYS A 113 -18.26 2.38 -1.05
N ARG A 114 -18.96 2.31 -2.19
CA ARG A 114 -20.26 1.62 -2.31
C ARG A 114 -20.13 0.13 -2.08
N ALA A 115 -19.06 -0.52 -2.61
CA ALA A 115 -18.78 -1.92 -2.34
C ALA A 115 -18.61 -2.20 -0.84
N PHE A 116 -17.88 -1.35 -0.13
CA PHE A 116 -17.72 -1.42 1.32
C PHE A 116 -19.06 -1.19 2.07
N LEU A 117 -19.80 -0.12 1.76
CA LEU A 117 -21.06 0.20 2.40
C LEU A 117 -22.14 -0.88 2.18
N ASN A 118 -22.09 -1.58 1.04
CA ASN A 118 -22.99 -2.70 0.72
C ASN A 118 -22.48 -4.05 1.27
N GLY A 119 -21.40 -4.07 2.06
CA GLY A 119 -20.85 -5.28 2.66
C GLY A 119 -20.25 -6.27 1.65
N ARG A 120 -19.90 -5.82 0.44
CA ARG A 120 -19.29 -6.66 -0.59
C ARG A 120 -17.79 -6.90 -0.31
N ILE A 121 -17.13 -5.92 0.26
CA ILE A 121 -15.75 -5.93 0.72
C ILE A 121 -15.66 -5.20 2.06
N ASP A 122 -14.70 -5.53 2.88
CA ASP A 122 -14.34 -4.73 4.05
C ASP A 122 -13.28 -3.66 3.71
N LEU A 123 -12.88 -2.87 4.71
CA LEU A 123 -11.94 -1.77 4.50
C LEU A 123 -10.54 -2.27 4.13
N SER A 124 -10.09 -3.39 4.72
CA SER A 124 -8.78 -3.98 4.41
C SER A 124 -8.72 -4.51 2.97
N GLN A 125 -9.82 -5.09 2.49
CA GLN A 125 -9.95 -5.53 1.10
C GLN A 125 -10.00 -4.35 0.13
N ALA A 126 -10.69 -3.26 0.50
CA ALA A 126 -10.71 -2.03 -0.31
C ALA A 126 -9.29 -1.45 -0.46
N GLU A 127 -8.56 -1.33 0.64
CA GLU A 127 -7.15 -0.90 0.62
C GLU A 127 -6.29 -1.82 -0.25
N ALA A 128 -6.45 -3.14 -0.13
CA ALA A 128 -5.73 -4.13 -0.95
C ALA A 128 -6.00 -4.00 -2.45
N ILE A 129 -7.23 -3.63 -2.86
CA ILE A 129 -7.54 -3.33 -4.27
C ILE A 129 -6.73 -2.12 -4.76
N SER A 130 -6.60 -1.07 -3.95
CA SER A 130 -5.78 0.09 -4.28
C SER A 130 -4.30 -0.28 -4.38
N ASP A 131 -3.82 -1.10 -3.44
CA ASP A 131 -2.46 -1.60 -3.40
C ASP A 131 -2.10 -2.43 -4.64
N LEU A 132 -3.02 -3.29 -5.09
CA LEU A 132 -2.81 -4.09 -6.32
C LEU A 132 -2.62 -3.22 -7.55
N ILE A 133 -3.36 -2.10 -7.65
CA ILE A 133 -3.27 -1.19 -8.79
C ILE A 133 -1.94 -0.44 -8.78
N SER A 134 -1.47 -0.06 -7.60
CA SER A 134 -0.22 0.68 -7.42
C SER A 134 1.02 -0.21 -7.29
N ALA A 135 0.85 -1.54 -7.30
CA ALA A 135 1.94 -2.50 -7.12
C ALA A 135 3.04 -2.30 -8.17
N LYS A 136 4.28 -2.17 -7.70
CA LYS A 136 5.45 -1.93 -8.54
C LYS A 136 6.30 -3.18 -8.76
N ASN A 137 6.04 -4.25 -8.01
CA ASN A 137 6.75 -5.53 -8.10
C ASN A 137 5.83 -6.73 -7.80
N ASP A 138 6.31 -7.93 -8.08
CA ASP A 138 5.55 -9.17 -7.90
C ASP A 138 5.18 -9.41 -6.42
N TYR A 139 6.06 -9.05 -5.50
CA TYR A 139 5.82 -9.21 -4.07
C TYR A 139 4.63 -8.34 -3.61
N ALA A 140 4.63 -7.05 -3.95
CA ALA A 140 3.53 -6.14 -3.66
C ALA A 140 2.21 -6.62 -4.28
N SER A 141 2.25 -7.12 -5.52
CA SER A 141 1.08 -7.67 -6.21
C SER A 141 0.53 -8.91 -5.50
N GLN A 142 1.38 -9.86 -5.11
CA GLN A 142 0.96 -11.08 -4.39
C GLN A 142 0.37 -10.74 -3.01
N LEU A 143 1.01 -9.82 -2.28
CA LEU A 143 0.52 -9.38 -0.98
C LEU A 143 -0.86 -8.72 -1.08
N ALA A 144 -1.05 -7.83 -2.05
CA ALA A 144 -2.32 -7.19 -2.31
C ALA A 144 -3.41 -8.21 -2.71
N LEU A 145 -3.09 -9.22 -3.52
CA LEU A 145 -4.02 -10.30 -3.88
C LEU A 145 -4.48 -11.10 -2.66
N ARG A 146 -3.57 -11.42 -1.72
CA ARG A 146 -3.94 -12.06 -0.45
C ARG A 146 -4.87 -11.19 0.37
N GLY A 147 -4.61 -9.88 0.44
CA GLY A 147 -5.51 -8.92 1.09
C GLY A 147 -6.90 -8.91 0.48
N ILE A 148 -7.02 -8.89 -0.87
CA ILE A 148 -8.31 -8.97 -1.58
C ILE A 148 -9.05 -10.28 -1.26
N GLN A 149 -8.34 -11.39 -1.09
CA GLN A 149 -8.91 -12.69 -0.72
C GLN A 149 -9.47 -12.74 0.71
N GLY A 150 -9.18 -11.71 1.53
CA GLY A 150 -9.70 -11.58 2.88
C GLY A 150 -8.83 -12.22 3.96
N ASN A 151 -7.58 -12.60 3.69
CA ASN A 151 -6.70 -13.20 4.69
C ASN A 151 -6.54 -12.30 5.92
N ILE A 152 -6.35 -10.98 5.70
CA ILE A 152 -6.23 -10.00 6.79
C ILE A 152 -7.52 -9.96 7.62
N SER A 153 -8.68 -9.96 6.97
CA SER A 153 -9.98 -9.93 7.63
C SER A 153 -10.19 -11.15 8.50
N HIS A 154 -9.89 -12.35 7.98
CA HIS A 154 -9.99 -13.60 8.75
C HIS A 154 -9.06 -13.58 9.97
N PHE A 155 -7.81 -13.17 9.79
CA PHE A 155 -6.86 -13.05 10.89
C PHE A 155 -7.35 -12.08 11.98
N ILE A 156 -7.85 -10.90 11.59
CA ILE A 156 -8.39 -9.91 12.55
C ILE A 156 -9.64 -10.45 13.24
N GLU A 157 -10.51 -11.17 12.54
CA GLU A 157 -11.67 -11.82 13.14
C GLU A 157 -11.26 -12.86 14.19
N ASP A 158 -10.25 -13.68 13.92
CA ASP A 158 -9.71 -14.65 14.89
C ASP A 158 -9.18 -13.96 16.16
N LEU A 159 -8.42 -12.86 16.02
CA LEU A 159 -7.97 -12.07 17.17
C LEU A 159 -9.14 -11.45 17.96
N LYS A 160 -10.15 -10.96 17.26
CA LYS A 160 -11.36 -10.39 17.88
C LYS A 160 -12.13 -11.46 18.65
N GLU A 161 -12.22 -12.67 18.09
CA GLU A 161 -12.91 -13.79 18.76
C GLU A 161 -12.16 -14.24 20.00
N ASP A 162 -10.84 -14.41 19.92
CA ASP A 162 -10.00 -14.73 21.09
C ASP A 162 -10.18 -13.67 22.21
N LEU A 163 -10.20 -12.40 21.85
CA LEU A 163 -10.30 -11.29 22.79
C LEU A 163 -11.70 -11.18 23.40
N ILE A 164 -12.76 -11.33 22.60
CA ILE A 164 -14.15 -11.26 23.11
C ILE A 164 -14.47 -12.42 24.04
N GLN A 165 -13.86 -13.59 23.85
CA GLN A 165 -13.97 -14.70 24.78
C GLN A 165 -13.40 -14.34 26.16
N ILE A 166 -12.24 -13.66 26.20
CA ILE A 166 -11.64 -13.18 27.46
C ILE A 166 -12.56 -12.16 28.13
N ILE A 167 -13.05 -11.16 27.35
CA ILE A 167 -13.97 -10.14 27.85
C ILE A 167 -15.25 -10.76 28.42
N THR A 168 -15.89 -11.67 27.66
CA THR A 168 -17.13 -12.33 28.09
C THR A 168 -16.93 -13.11 29.39
N GLN A 169 -15.79 -13.79 29.55
CA GLN A 169 -15.50 -14.48 30.79
C GLN A 169 -15.43 -13.53 31.98
N ILE A 170 -14.82 -12.35 31.83
CA ILE A 170 -14.76 -11.32 32.87
C ILE A 170 -16.18 -10.79 33.18
N GLU A 171 -16.98 -10.44 32.16
CA GLU A 171 -18.31 -9.89 32.35
C GLU A 171 -19.25 -10.85 33.10
N VAL A 172 -19.23 -12.14 32.75
CA VAL A 172 -20.01 -13.18 33.42
C VAL A 172 -19.66 -13.23 34.90
N ASN A 173 -18.39 -13.08 35.26
CA ASN A 173 -17.97 -13.06 36.69
C ASN A 173 -18.34 -11.76 37.41
N ILE A 174 -18.40 -10.64 36.71
CA ILE A 174 -18.85 -9.37 37.30
C ILE A 174 -20.35 -9.39 37.54
N ASP A 175 -21.13 -9.90 36.56
CA ASP A 175 -22.60 -9.88 36.61
C ASP A 175 -23.19 -10.97 37.51
N TYR A 176 -22.50 -12.10 37.68
CA TYR A 176 -22.99 -13.27 38.40
C TYR A 176 -22.00 -13.79 39.43
N PRO A 177 -21.57 -12.99 40.39
CA PRO A 177 -20.56 -13.39 41.40
C PRO A 177 -21.03 -14.47 42.38
N GLU A 178 -22.35 -14.77 42.44
CA GLU A 178 -22.96 -15.71 43.39
C GLU A 178 -23.19 -17.11 42.79
N TYR A 179 -22.88 -17.36 41.51
CA TYR A 179 -23.07 -18.68 40.89
C TYR A 179 -21.86 -19.57 41.19
N GLU A 180 -22.04 -20.57 42.09
CA GLU A 180 -21.00 -21.55 42.49
C GLU A 180 -20.51 -22.41 41.27
N ASP A 181 -21.25 -22.47 40.16
CA ASP A 181 -20.91 -23.21 38.95
C ASP A 181 -20.07 -22.39 37.94
N VAL A 182 -19.86 -21.09 38.17
CA VAL A 182 -18.95 -20.25 37.36
C VAL A 182 -17.56 -20.41 37.95
N GLU A 183 -16.62 -20.98 37.17
CA GLU A 183 -15.21 -21.03 37.55
C GLU A 183 -14.76 -19.66 38.05
N GLU A 184 -14.29 -19.59 39.29
CA GLU A 184 -13.78 -18.35 39.85
C GLU A 184 -12.63 -17.83 38.99
N LEU A 185 -12.93 -16.81 38.19
CA LEU A 185 -11.97 -16.22 37.27
C LEU A 185 -10.91 -15.49 38.09
N THR A 186 -9.82 -16.16 38.27
CA THR A 186 -8.61 -15.52 38.81
C THR A 186 -7.85 -14.88 37.65
N ALA A 187 -7.16 -13.78 37.90
CA ALA A 187 -6.20 -13.21 36.98
C ALA A 187 -5.25 -14.28 36.39
N GLU A 188 -4.98 -15.33 37.18
CA GLU A 188 -4.17 -16.48 36.82
C GLU A 188 -4.74 -17.32 35.66
N SER A 189 -6.08 -17.41 35.49
CA SER A 189 -6.71 -18.16 34.41
C SER A 189 -6.77 -17.37 33.09
N LEU A 190 -6.88 -16.03 33.15
CA LEU A 190 -6.95 -15.13 32.01
C LEU A 190 -5.56 -14.76 31.45
N LEU A 191 -4.58 -14.64 32.35
CA LEU A 191 -3.23 -14.20 32.03
C LEU A 191 -2.55 -15.04 30.92
N PRO A 192 -2.56 -16.38 30.93
CA PRO A 192 -1.94 -17.18 29.87
C PRO A 192 -2.58 -16.95 28.51
N LYS A 193 -3.92 -16.82 28.44
CA LYS A 193 -4.65 -16.59 27.19
C LYS A 193 -4.32 -15.21 26.62
N SER A 194 -4.27 -14.18 27.47
CA SER A 194 -3.93 -12.82 27.09
C SER A 194 -2.49 -12.71 26.61
N ILE A 195 -1.53 -13.40 27.24
CA ILE A 195 -0.14 -13.47 26.78
C ILE A 195 -0.03 -14.14 25.42
N GLN A 196 -0.70 -15.28 25.23
CA GLN A 196 -0.70 -15.97 23.92
C GLN A 196 -1.27 -15.11 22.82
N LEU A 197 -2.34 -14.35 23.08
CA LEU A 197 -2.91 -13.41 22.12
C LEU A 197 -1.93 -12.27 21.81
N GLN A 198 -1.25 -11.74 22.83
CA GLN A 198 -0.23 -10.71 22.65
C GLN A 198 0.95 -11.22 21.80
N GLU A 199 1.39 -12.45 22.01
CA GLU A 199 2.46 -13.06 21.20
C GLU A 199 2.06 -13.17 19.73
N LYS A 200 0.80 -13.55 19.42
CA LYS A 200 0.27 -13.56 18.05
C LYS A 200 0.35 -12.15 17.43
N MET A 201 -0.13 -11.11 18.15
CA MET A 201 -0.09 -9.73 17.67
C MET A 201 1.35 -9.25 17.45
N ASN A 202 2.28 -9.51 18.39
CA ASN A 202 3.68 -9.14 18.29
C ASN A 202 4.34 -9.77 17.05
N HIS A 203 4.09 -11.06 16.81
CA HIS A 203 4.65 -11.76 15.64
C HIS A 203 4.26 -11.07 14.33
N ILE A 204 3.00 -10.69 14.18
CA ILE A 204 2.51 -9.99 12.98
C ILE A 204 3.10 -8.58 12.88
N ILE A 205 3.14 -7.82 13.99
CA ILE A 205 3.75 -6.49 14.01
C ILE A 205 5.21 -6.56 13.55
N ASP A 206 5.98 -7.50 14.10
CA ASP A 206 7.39 -7.65 13.77
C ASP A 206 7.59 -8.10 12.30
N SER A 207 6.77 -9.03 11.82
CA SER A 207 6.79 -9.47 10.41
C SER A 207 6.40 -8.34 9.45
N SER A 208 5.57 -7.40 9.88
CA SER A 208 5.05 -6.31 9.06
C SER A 208 5.97 -5.08 8.98
N LYS A 209 6.90 -4.90 9.93
CA LYS A 209 7.75 -3.71 10.05
C LYS A 209 8.53 -3.36 8.78
N ASN A 210 9.00 -4.37 8.06
CA ASN A 210 9.82 -4.17 6.85
C ASN A 210 9.04 -4.35 5.54
N VAL A 211 7.79 -4.79 5.62
CA VAL A 211 6.98 -5.10 4.42
C VAL A 211 6.66 -3.86 3.62
N HIS A 212 6.46 -2.70 4.27
CA HIS A 212 6.22 -1.45 3.57
C HIS A 212 7.41 -1.04 2.68
N LEU A 213 8.66 -1.33 3.11
CA LEU A 213 9.85 -1.06 2.31
C LEU A 213 9.89 -1.92 1.03
N LEU A 214 9.44 -3.16 1.11
CA LEU A 214 9.35 -4.05 -0.06
C LEU A 214 8.16 -3.70 -0.96
N LYS A 215 7.07 -3.20 -0.39
CA LYS A 215 5.87 -2.80 -1.12
C LYS A 215 6.04 -1.46 -1.82
N ASP A 216 6.44 -0.42 -1.09
CA ASP A 216 6.51 0.95 -1.57
C ASP A 216 7.85 1.26 -2.25
N GLY A 217 8.86 0.43 -1.99
CA GLY A 217 10.23 0.61 -2.40
C GLY A 217 11.04 1.35 -1.34
N ILE A 218 12.35 1.13 -1.38
CA ILE A 218 13.32 1.62 -0.41
C ILE A 218 13.78 3.01 -0.85
N SER A 219 13.43 4.03 -0.09
CA SER A 219 13.90 5.40 -0.34
C SER A 219 15.42 5.48 -0.16
N THR A 220 16.14 5.60 -1.26
CA THR A 220 17.60 5.46 -1.29
C THR A 220 18.27 6.76 -1.71
N VAL A 221 19.28 7.18 -0.95
CA VAL A 221 20.11 8.33 -1.29
C VAL A 221 21.57 7.91 -1.51
N ILE A 222 22.21 8.50 -2.52
CA ILE A 222 23.66 8.35 -2.77
C ILE A 222 24.37 9.63 -2.27
N ILE A 223 25.21 9.50 -1.26
CA ILE A 223 26.02 10.59 -0.73
C ILE A 223 27.51 10.30 -0.87
N GLY A 224 28.32 11.32 -0.85
CA GLY A 224 29.78 11.25 -0.98
C GLY A 224 30.35 12.55 -1.49
N LYS A 225 31.64 12.76 -1.37
CA LYS A 225 32.36 13.95 -1.87
C LYS A 225 32.20 14.12 -3.39
N PRO A 226 32.53 15.31 -3.93
CA PRO A 226 32.69 15.49 -5.36
C PRO A 226 33.68 14.49 -5.96
N ASN A 227 33.43 14.04 -7.20
CA ASN A 227 34.32 13.17 -7.98
C ASN A 227 34.61 11.76 -7.41
N VAL A 228 33.89 11.30 -6.38
CA VAL A 228 34.01 9.90 -5.89
C VAL A 228 33.30 8.88 -6.81
N GLY A 229 32.50 9.37 -7.79
CA GLY A 229 31.81 8.51 -8.76
C GLY A 229 30.36 8.23 -8.44
N LYS A 230 29.63 9.12 -7.76
CA LYS A 230 28.19 9.00 -7.47
C LYS A 230 27.36 8.84 -8.74
N SER A 231 27.57 9.71 -9.75
CA SER A 231 26.89 9.63 -11.05
C SER A 231 27.21 8.37 -11.81
N SER A 232 28.48 7.91 -11.75
CA SER A 232 28.88 6.64 -12.38
C SER A 232 28.20 5.43 -11.71
N LEU A 233 28.05 5.46 -10.37
CA LEU A 233 27.34 4.43 -9.63
C LEU A 233 25.86 4.43 -9.98
N LEU A 234 25.22 5.60 -10.02
CA LEU A 234 23.81 5.73 -10.40
C LEU A 234 23.59 5.18 -11.81
N ASN A 235 24.43 5.57 -12.77
CA ASN A 235 24.34 5.07 -14.15
C ASN A 235 24.55 3.56 -14.22
N ALA A 236 25.55 3.01 -13.52
CA ALA A 236 25.77 1.58 -13.49
C ALA A 236 24.60 0.80 -12.89
N LEU A 237 23.92 1.36 -11.86
CA LEU A 237 22.70 0.77 -11.29
C LEU A 237 21.49 0.90 -12.23
N LEU A 238 21.44 1.95 -13.07
CA LEU A 238 20.38 2.16 -14.06
C LEU A 238 20.59 1.31 -15.33
N ASP A 239 21.84 1.03 -15.69
CA ASP A 239 22.20 0.24 -16.88
C ASP A 239 22.10 -1.29 -16.69
N GLU A 240 21.83 -1.76 -15.47
CA GLU A 240 21.49 -3.16 -15.23
C GLU A 240 20.25 -3.53 -16.06
N ASP A 241 20.31 -4.65 -16.79
CA ASP A 241 19.30 -5.14 -17.77
C ASP A 241 17.86 -5.25 -17.21
N LYS A 242 17.67 -5.01 -15.92
CA LYS A 242 16.39 -5.09 -15.20
C LYS A 242 15.85 -3.74 -14.72
N ALA A 243 16.58 -2.64 -14.95
CA ALA A 243 16.14 -1.32 -14.52
C ALA A 243 15.11 -0.75 -15.51
N ILE A 244 13.85 -0.71 -15.13
CA ILE A 244 12.80 -0.02 -15.89
C ILE A 244 12.70 1.40 -15.32
N VAL A 245 13.23 2.38 -16.04
CA VAL A 245 12.99 3.80 -15.76
C VAL A 245 11.56 4.12 -16.18
N THR A 246 10.67 4.37 -15.26
CA THR A 246 9.35 4.92 -15.54
C THR A 246 9.33 6.37 -15.08
N ASP A 247 9.28 7.30 -16.03
CA ASP A 247 8.88 8.69 -15.77
C ASP A 247 7.38 8.69 -15.42
N ILE A 248 7.04 8.51 -14.16
CA ILE A 248 5.65 8.65 -13.71
C ILE A 248 5.43 10.12 -13.34
N ALA A 249 4.99 10.89 -14.34
CA ALA A 249 4.42 12.20 -14.10
C ALA A 249 3.07 12.04 -13.37
N GLY A 250 2.99 12.43 -12.09
CA GLY A 250 1.69 12.54 -11.43
C GLY A 250 1.55 12.22 -9.95
N THR A 251 2.62 11.92 -9.21
CA THR A 251 2.51 11.78 -7.74
C THR A 251 3.12 13.00 -7.04
N THR A 252 2.24 13.93 -6.67
CA THR A 252 2.55 15.18 -5.99
C THR A 252 2.76 14.96 -4.49
N ARG A 253 3.87 14.36 -4.04
CA ARG A 253 4.33 14.58 -2.65
C ARG A 253 5.80 14.24 -2.37
N ASP A 254 6.44 13.35 -3.13
CA ASP A 254 7.84 13.03 -2.91
C ASP A 254 8.60 13.11 -4.24
N ILE A 255 9.76 13.77 -4.23
CA ILE A 255 10.64 13.93 -5.40
C ILE A 255 11.35 12.60 -5.61
N VAL A 256 10.66 11.63 -6.23
CA VAL A 256 11.27 10.38 -6.71
C VAL A 256 11.75 10.64 -8.13
N GLU A 257 13.06 10.83 -8.30
CA GLU A 257 13.67 11.16 -9.58
C GLU A 257 14.10 9.95 -10.42
N GLY A 258 14.00 8.75 -9.87
CA GLY A 258 14.29 7.49 -10.56
C GLY A 258 13.99 6.28 -9.70
N THR A 259 13.55 5.19 -10.32
CA THR A 259 13.29 3.91 -9.68
C THR A 259 14.20 2.85 -10.27
N ILE A 260 14.94 2.12 -9.43
CA ILE A 260 15.82 1.01 -9.83
C ILE A 260 15.22 -0.28 -9.29
N ARG A 261 15.06 -1.28 -10.15
CA ARG A 261 14.57 -2.61 -9.74
C ARG A 261 15.71 -3.61 -9.67
N LEU A 262 15.89 -4.20 -8.50
CA LEU A 262 16.84 -5.27 -8.25
C LEU A 262 16.07 -6.53 -7.85
N ASP A 263 15.64 -7.31 -8.83
CA ASP A 263 14.72 -8.46 -8.68
C ASP A 263 13.41 -8.06 -7.95
N HIS A 264 13.24 -8.46 -6.69
CA HIS A 264 12.04 -8.15 -5.88
C HIS A 264 12.14 -6.81 -5.14
N ILE A 265 13.32 -6.21 -5.10
CA ILE A 265 13.60 -4.97 -4.39
C ILE A 265 13.46 -3.78 -5.33
N VAL A 266 12.80 -2.74 -4.87
CA VAL A 266 12.67 -1.47 -5.60
C VAL A 266 13.38 -0.39 -4.81
N LEU A 267 14.39 0.25 -5.40
CA LEU A 267 15.05 1.42 -4.84
C LEU A 267 14.44 2.68 -5.45
N ASN A 268 13.86 3.53 -4.62
CA ASN A 268 13.37 4.85 -5.01
C ASN A 268 14.49 5.87 -4.75
N MET A 269 15.13 6.34 -5.81
CA MET A 269 16.25 7.27 -5.71
C MET A 269 15.77 8.67 -5.38
N ILE A 270 16.30 9.27 -4.32
CA ILE A 270 15.98 10.62 -3.87
C ILE A 270 17.06 11.59 -4.36
N ASP A 271 16.65 12.75 -4.92
CA ASP A 271 17.50 13.87 -5.35
C ASP A 271 18.59 13.46 -6.37
N THR A 272 18.19 12.83 -7.46
CA THR A 272 19.12 12.48 -8.55
C THR A 272 19.54 13.69 -9.40
N ALA A 273 18.84 14.83 -9.35
CA ALA A 273 19.20 16.05 -10.07
C ALA A 273 20.59 16.55 -9.68
N GLY A 274 20.94 16.51 -8.38
CA GLY A 274 22.29 16.83 -7.92
C GLY A 274 23.37 15.84 -8.35
N ILE A 275 23.00 14.71 -8.96
CA ILE A 275 23.90 13.65 -9.41
C ILE A 275 24.05 13.66 -10.95
N ARG A 276 23.01 14.10 -11.70
CA ARG A 276 22.99 14.10 -13.18
C ARG A 276 23.67 15.31 -13.82
N ASP A 277 23.61 16.48 -13.18
CA ASP A 277 24.22 17.71 -13.70
C ASP A 277 25.70 17.80 -13.33
N THR A 278 26.55 17.17 -14.13
CA THR A 278 28.00 17.20 -14.02
C THR A 278 28.60 18.30 -14.91
N ASP A 279 28.28 19.58 -14.67
CA ASP A 279 29.09 20.70 -15.13
C ASP A 279 29.17 21.79 -14.04
N ASP A 280 30.21 21.74 -13.27
CA ASP A 280 31.01 22.77 -12.56
C ASP A 280 30.34 23.83 -11.65
N VAL A 281 29.02 23.95 -11.50
CA VAL A 281 28.47 25.14 -10.79
C VAL A 281 27.60 24.82 -9.55
N VAL A 282 27.17 23.57 -9.32
CA VAL A 282 26.19 23.25 -8.24
C VAL A 282 26.77 22.38 -7.11
N GLU A 283 28.04 21.99 -7.16
CA GLU A 283 28.66 21.08 -6.19
C GLU A 283 28.86 21.64 -4.76
N ASN A 284 28.58 22.92 -4.53
CA ASN A 284 28.73 23.56 -3.21
C ASN A 284 27.45 23.53 -2.33
N ILE A 285 26.45 22.72 -2.66
CA ILE A 285 25.30 22.49 -1.77
C ILE A 285 25.69 21.44 -0.74
N GLY A 286 26.49 21.91 0.21
CA GLY A 286 27.20 21.15 1.20
C GLY A 286 26.34 20.35 2.19
N VAL A 287 26.99 19.83 3.20
CA VAL A 287 26.58 19.03 4.37
C VAL A 287 25.14 19.27 4.88
N HIS A 288 24.57 20.48 4.71
CA HIS A 288 23.20 20.78 5.13
C HIS A 288 22.13 20.05 4.30
N LYS A 289 22.27 19.99 2.96
CA LYS A 289 21.31 19.27 2.10
C LYS A 289 21.44 17.77 2.29
N SER A 290 22.65 17.28 2.49
CA SER A 290 22.88 15.85 2.81
C SER A 290 22.21 15.43 4.12
N LYS A 291 22.12 16.32 5.11
CA LYS A 291 21.40 16.05 6.38
C LYS A 291 19.92 15.79 6.16
N GLU A 292 19.23 16.65 5.42
CA GLU A 292 17.79 16.47 5.15
C GLU A 292 17.51 15.22 4.34
N LEU A 293 18.38 14.87 3.41
CA LEU A 293 18.25 13.69 2.56
C LEU A 293 18.49 12.39 3.34
N VAL A 294 19.50 12.35 4.19
CA VAL A 294 19.80 11.21 5.06
C VAL A 294 18.64 10.92 6.01
N HIS A 295 18.00 11.95 6.57
CA HIS A 295 16.84 11.77 7.45
C HIS A 295 15.57 11.26 6.74
N LYS A 296 15.49 11.43 5.43
CA LYS A 296 14.34 10.97 4.62
C LYS A 296 14.59 9.62 3.96
N ALA A 297 15.80 9.12 3.99
CA ALA A 297 16.20 7.89 3.31
C ALA A 297 16.08 6.68 4.24
N ASP A 298 15.55 5.58 3.69
CA ASP A 298 15.57 4.26 4.32
C ASP A 298 16.94 3.60 4.16
N LEU A 299 17.65 3.91 3.06
CA LEU A 299 18.98 3.41 2.76
C LEU A 299 19.91 4.53 2.29
N VAL A 300 21.08 4.59 2.88
CA VAL A 300 22.16 5.50 2.47
C VAL A 300 23.28 4.70 1.79
N LEU A 301 23.58 5.02 0.53
CA LEU A 301 24.76 4.55 -0.16
C LEU A 301 25.85 5.61 -0.03
N LEU A 302 26.75 5.44 0.95
CA LEU A 302 27.88 6.33 1.17
C LEU A 302 29.05 5.93 0.29
N VAL A 303 29.36 6.74 -0.74
CA VAL A 303 30.41 6.46 -1.73
C VAL A 303 31.70 7.14 -1.33
N LEU A 304 32.74 6.34 -1.16
CA LEU A 304 34.13 6.76 -0.86
C LEU A 304 35.03 6.47 -2.06
N ASP A 305 36.07 7.28 -2.27
CA ASP A 305 37.07 7.08 -3.31
C ASP A 305 38.18 6.14 -2.81
N GLY A 306 38.23 4.89 -3.33
CA GLY A 306 39.21 3.90 -2.96
C GLY A 306 40.64 4.20 -3.39
N SER A 307 40.83 5.17 -4.30
CA SER A 307 42.17 5.55 -4.80
C SER A 307 42.91 6.55 -3.92
N GLN A 308 42.23 7.12 -2.88
CA GLN A 308 42.78 8.20 -2.05
C GLN A 308 42.53 7.93 -0.55
N PRO A 309 43.39 8.46 0.35
CA PRO A 309 43.13 8.41 1.77
C PRO A 309 41.84 9.17 2.14
N LEU A 310 41.20 8.75 3.22
CA LEU A 310 40.02 9.46 3.76
C LEU A 310 40.37 10.85 4.20
N THR A 311 39.46 11.77 3.95
CA THR A 311 39.57 13.19 4.36
C THR A 311 38.60 13.49 5.48
N GLN A 312 38.69 14.70 6.06
CA GLN A 312 37.79 15.16 7.09
C GLN A 312 36.30 15.10 6.65
N GLU A 313 36.02 15.46 5.39
CA GLU A 313 34.66 15.38 4.82
C GLU A 313 34.10 13.95 4.80
N ASP A 314 34.94 12.95 4.52
CA ASP A 314 34.53 11.54 4.55
C ASP A 314 34.12 11.12 5.96
N TYR A 315 34.87 11.54 6.97
CA TYR A 315 34.53 11.26 8.38
C TYR A 315 33.26 11.99 8.81
N GLU A 316 32.99 13.22 8.34
CA GLU A 316 31.76 13.95 8.59
C GLU A 316 30.54 13.22 7.99
N LEU A 317 30.66 12.69 6.77
CA LEU A 317 29.59 11.93 6.11
C LEU A 317 29.38 10.57 6.79
N LEU A 318 30.45 9.92 7.26
CA LEU A 318 30.36 8.69 8.05
C LEU A 318 29.62 8.93 9.37
N GLU A 319 29.91 10.01 10.06
CA GLU A 319 29.22 10.38 11.31
C GLU A 319 27.76 10.76 11.05
N LEU A 320 27.50 11.54 9.98
CA LEU A 320 26.15 11.97 9.59
C LEU A 320 25.20 10.77 9.32
N SER A 321 25.72 9.72 8.71
CA SER A 321 24.91 8.55 8.29
C SER A 321 24.92 7.39 9.29
N LYS A 322 25.49 7.56 10.49
CA LYS A 322 25.67 6.44 11.44
C LYS A 322 24.36 5.87 11.99
N ASP A 323 23.36 6.72 12.15
CA ASP A 323 22.07 6.36 12.76
C ASP A 323 21.03 5.90 11.70
N THR A 324 21.42 5.91 10.41
CA THR A 324 20.58 5.45 9.29
C THR A 324 21.12 4.13 8.74
N GLN A 325 20.23 3.28 8.20
CA GLN A 325 20.66 2.06 7.50
C GLN A 325 21.55 2.45 6.33
N ARG A 326 22.82 2.02 6.33
CA ARG A 326 23.80 2.44 5.33
C ARG A 326 24.64 1.31 4.78
N ILE A 327 25.10 1.49 3.54
CA ILE A 327 26.16 0.69 2.92
C ILE A 327 27.30 1.62 2.56
N ILE A 328 28.51 1.33 3.07
CA ILE A 328 29.72 2.03 2.68
C ILE A 328 30.24 1.40 1.39
N VAL A 329 30.30 2.21 0.34
CA VAL A 329 30.70 1.81 -1.01
C VAL A 329 32.07 2.39 -1.32
N ILE A 330 33.08 1.54 -1.43
CA ILE A 330 34.45 1.95 -1.81
C ILE A 330 34.57 1.81 -3.33
N ASN A 331 34.41 2.94 -4.02
CA ASN A 331 34.47 2.99 -5.47
C ASN A 331 35.90 3.15 -5.98
N LYS A 332 36.11 2.92 -7.28
CA LYS A 332 37.43 2.98 -7.98
C LYS A 332 38.42 1.93 -7.48
N LYS A 333 37.94 0.72 -7.15
CA LYS A 333 38.81 -0.39 -6.74
C LYS A 333 39.86 -0.76 -7.79
N ASP A 334 39.65 -0.37 -9.05
CA ASP A 334 40.60 -0.51 -10.15
C ASP A 334 41.82 0.40 -10.01
N GLN A 335 41.76 1.44 -9.17
CA GLN A 335 42.85 2.41 -8.96
C GLN A 335 43.48 2.34 -7.56
N GLY A 336 42.83 1.69 -6.61
CA GLY A 336 43.31 1.54 -5.24
C GLY A 336 42.29 0.88 -4.32
N GLU A 337 42.70 0.62 -3.08
CA GLU A 337 41.82 0.06 -2.05
C GLU A 337 42.11 0.69 -0.70
N ILE A 338 41.06 1.24 -0.06
CA ILE A 338 41.11 1.72 1.33
C ILE A 338 41.01 0.51 2.26
N LYS A 339 42.04 0.27 3.08
CA LYS A 339 42.11 -0.89 3.99
C LYS A 339 41.51 -0.65 5.38
N ASP A 340 41.27 0.61 5.74
CA ASP A 340 40.95 0.99 7.14
C ASP A 340 39.45 1.11 7.43
N ILE A 341 38.57 0.80 6.45
CA ILE A 341 37.13 0.87 6.61
C ILE A 341 36.50 -0.41 6.05
N ASP A 342 35.57 -0.97 6.81
CA ASP A 342 34.70 -2.06 6.35
C ASP A 342 33.66 -1.51 5.37
N GLY A 343 33.80 -1.84 4.09
CA GLY A 343 32.97 -1.37 3.00
C GLY A 343 33.04 -2.28 1.78
N ILE A 344 32.13 -2.05 0.84
CA ILE A 344 32.02 -2.86 -0.38
C ILE A 344 32.85 -2.21 -1.50
N ALA A 345 33.90 -2.89 -1.92
CA ALA A 345 34.75 -2.43 -3.00
C ALA A 345 34.11 -2.70 -4.37
N ILE A 346 33.93 -1.64 -5.16
CA ILE A 346 33.35 -1.69 -6.52
C ILE A 346 34.17 -0.88 -7.52
N SER A 347 33.90 -1.08 -8.81
CA SER A 347 34.31 -0.17 -9.89
C SER A 347 33.09 0.21 -10.72
N ALA A 348 32.44 1.32 -10.37
CA ALA A 348 31.26 1.80 -11.08
C ALA A 348 31.56 2.07 -12.57
N LYS A 349 32.76 2.57 -12.89
CA LYS A 349 33.19 2.79 -14.28
C LYS A 349 33.26 1.52 -15.12
N ASN A 350 33.59 0.40 -14.51
CA ASN A 350 33.73 -0.90 -15.19
C ASN A 350 32.47 -1.77 -15.00
N HIS A 351 31.36 -1.22 -14.53
CA HIS A 351 30.12 -1.95 -14.21
C HIS A 351 30.30 -3.13 -13.23
N ASP A 352 31.37 -3.09 -12.42
CA ASP A 352 31.63 -4.11 -11.42
C ASP A 352 30.98 -3.71 -10.09
N ILE A 353 29.65 -3.84 -10.04
CA ILE A 353 28.78 -3.44 -8.91
C ILE A 353 28.03 -4.62 -8.28
N GLU A 354 28.20 -5.85 -8.80
CA GLU A 354 27.50 -7.04 -8.30
C GLU A 354 27.65 -7.25 -6.78
N PRO A 355 28.84 -7.04 -6.14
CA PRO A 355 28.96 -7.16 -4.69
C PRO A 355 28.05 -6.20 -3.91
N LEU A 356 27.80 -4.99 -4.44
CA LEU A 356 26.87 -4.01 -3.85
C LEU A 356 25.42 -4.49 -4.00
N ILE A 357 25.05 -4.98 -5.19
CA ILE A 357 23.71 -5.51 -5.45
C ILE A 357 23.41 -6.67 -4.50
N GLN A 358 24.33 -7.61 -4.34
CA GLN A 358 24.19 -8.74 -3.41
C GLN A 358 24.05 -8.28 -1.96
N LYS A 359 24.78 -7.25 -1.55
CA LYS A 359 24.66 -6.70 -0.19
C LYS A 359 23.32 -6.03 0.03
N ILE A 360 22.80 -5.25 -0.95
CA ILE A 360 21.47 -4.65 -0.89
C ILE A 360 20.43 -5.77 -0.78
N LYS A 361 20.51 -6.79 -1.62
CA LYS A 361 19.62 -7.96 -1.56
C LYS A 361 19.68 -8.63 -0.19
N ALA A 362 20.83 -8.96 0.31
CA ALA A 362 21.00 -9.62 1.61
C ALA A 362 20.50 -8.76 2.79
N MET A 363 20.56 -7.43 2.67
CA MET A 363 20.10 -6.51 3.72
C MET A 363 18.57 -6.44 3.78
N PHE A 364 17.91 -6.54 2.63
CA PHE A 364 16.45 -6.46 2.48
C PHE A 364 15.81 -7.80 2.05
N GLU A 365 16.59 -8.83 1.72
CA GLU A 365 16.15 -10.21 1.81
C GLU A 365 15.92 -10.50 3.29
N LEU A 366 14.77 -10.07 3.77
CA LEU A 366 14.17 -10.63 4.96
C LEU A 366 14.17 -12.13 4.74
N GLY A 367 14.97 -12.80 5.57
CA GLY A 367 15.23 -14.21 5.45
C GLY A 367 13.95 -14.91 5.08
N GLN A 368 13.95 -15.54 3.92
CA GLN A 368 12.89 -16.31 3.36
C GLN A 368 11.57 -16.07 4.12
N ILE A 369 10.82 -15.01 3.77
CA ILE A 369 9.39 -15.07 3.96
C ILE A 369 9.04 -16.26 3.09
N THR A 370 9.35 -17.40 3.67
CA THR A 370 9.01 -18.71 3.14
C THR A 370 7.55 -18.59 2.82
N SER A 371 7.19 -19.03 1.67
CA SER A 371 5.89 -19.24 1.04
C SER A 371 4.80 -19.86 1.94
N SER A 372 4.91 -19.79 3.23
CA SER A 372 4.05 -20.38 4.23
C SER A 372 3.35 -19.30 5.06
N GLN A 373 2.11 -19.04 4.69
CA GLN A 373 1.00 -18.81 5.61
C GLN A 373 1.06 -17.67 6.65
N ASP A 374 2.06 -16.81 6.70
CA ASP A 374 2.06 -15.73 7.68
C ASP A 374 1.17 -14.58 7.20
N ASP A 375 0.15 -14.27 8.00
CA ASP A 375 -0.70 -13.11 7.81
C ASP A 375 0.16 -11.86 8.04
N ILE A 376 0.36 -11.07 6.99
CA ILE A 376 1.24 -9.90 6.99
C ILE A 376 0.40 -8.67 6.70
N LEU A 377 0.50 -7.65 7.54
CA LEU A 377 -0.11 -6.35 7.30
C LEU A 377 0.83 -5.50 6.45
N ALA A 378 0.31 -4.97 5.34
CA ALA A 378 1.09 -4.16 4.39
C ALA A 378 0.76 -2.67 4.46
N ASN A 379 -0.26 -2.30 5.23
CA ASN A 379 -0.77 -0.93 5.30
C ASN A 379 -0.40 -0.29 6.65
N ALA A 380 0.20 0.90 6.61
CA ALA A 380 0.63 1.62 7.81
C ALA A 380 -0.53 1.88 8.80
N ARG A 381 -1.75 2.18 8.30
CA ARG A 381 -2.94 2.34 9.16
C ARG A 381 -3.26 1.06 9.93
N GLN A 382 -3.25 -0.08 9.23
CA GLN A 382 -3.55 -1.39 9.83
C GLN A 382 -2.50 -1.76 10.90
N ILE A 383 -1.22 -1.51 10.60
CA ILE A 383 -0.12 -1.75 11.55
C ILE A 383 -0.28 -0.87 12.79
N GLN A 384 -0.53 0.44 12.63
CA GLN A 384 -0.73 1.37 13.75
C GLN A 384 -1.92 0.96 14.64
N LEU A 385 -3.02 0.51 14.03
CA LEU A 385 -4.19 0.04 14.79
C LEU A 385 -3.91 -1.27 15.52
N LEU A 386 -3.15 -2.19 14.91
CA LEU A 386 -2.73 -3.41 15.57
C LEU A 386 -1.75 -3.12 16.72
N GLU A 387 -0.81 -2.19 16.54
CA GLU A 387 0.09 -1.72 17.60
C GLU A 387 -0.69 -1.10 18.77
N LYS A 388 -1.71 -0.29 18.47
CA LYS A 388 -2.59 0.29 19.48
C LYS A 388 -3.36 -0.80 20.22
N ALA A 389 -3.96 -1.76 19.52
CA ALA A 389 -4.65 -2.90 20.12
C ALA A 389 -3.71 -3.70 21.04
N ASN A 390 -2.49 -3.96 20.56
CA ASN A 390 -1.46 -4.68 21.32
C ASN A 390 -1.01 -3.91 22.58
N GLN A 391 -0.92 -2.58 22.50
CA GLN A 391 -0.56 -1.77 23.67
C GLN A 391 -1.67 -1.79 24.72
N SER A 392 -2.95 -1.70 24.34
CA SER A 392 -4.07 -1.81 25.27
C SER A 392 -4.13 -3.22 25.91
N LEU A 393 -3.92 -4.27 25.13
CA LEU A 393 -3.81 -5.64 25.64
C LEU A 393 -2.63 -5.80 26.64
N LYS A 394 -1.49 -5.18 26.34
CA LYS A 394 -0.33 -5.16 27.23
C LYS A 394 -0.64 -4.48 28.57
N ASN A 395 -1.39 -3.37 28.55
CA ASN A 395 -1.82 -2.69 29.77
C ASN A 395 -2.73 -3.60 30.61
N ALA A 396 -3.68 -4.30 29.94
CA ALA A 396 -4.54 -5.27 30.61
C ALA A 396 -3.74 -6.42 31.23
N ILE A 397 -2.74 -6.97 30.52
CA ILE A 397 -1.85 -8.02 31.03
C ILE A 397 -1.07 -7.53 32.28
N GLN A 398 -0.52 -6.32 32.20
CA GLN A 398 0.18 -5.73 33.34
C GLN A 398 -0.76 -5.57 34.56
N ALA A 399 -1.97 -5.07 34.35
CA ALA A 399 -2.97 -4.93 35.40
C ALA A 399 -3.36 -6.27 35.99
N MET A 400 -3.48 -7.36 35.20
CA MET A 400 -3.69 -8.73 35.69
C MET A 400 -2.53 -9.20 36.57
N GLN A 401 -1.28 -8.92 36.19
CA GLN A 401 -0.09 -9.28 36.97
C GLN A 401 0.01 -8.53 38.31
N GLU A 402 -0.50 -7.30 38.34
CA GLU A 402 -0.56 -6.45 39.54
C GLU A 402 -1.81 -6.70 40.40
N TYR A 403 -2.63 -7.71 40.04
CA TYR A 403 -3.87 -8.07 40.72
C TYR A 403 -4.87 -6.90 40.85
N VAL A 404 -4.92 -6.05 39.79
CA VAL A 404 -5.94 -5.00 39.68
C VAL A 404 -7.34 -5.64 39.54
N PRO A 405 -8.39 -5.07 40.13
CA PRO A 405 -9.75 -5.58 39.99
C PRO A 405 -10.18 -5.74 38.51
N THR A 406 -10.85 -6.85 38.19
CA THR A 406 -11.16 -7.27 36.82
C THR A 406 -12.08 -6.30 36.08
N ASP A 407 -12.94 -5.57 36.79
CA ASP A 407 -13.81 -4.51 36.26
C ASP A 407 -13.04 -3.32 35.67
N LEU A 408 -11.83 -3.05 36.15
CA LEU A 408 -10.95 -2.03 35.59
C LEU A 408 -10.17 -2.54 34.39
N ILE A 409 -9.79 -3.82 34.41
CA ILE A 409 -9.01 -4.46 33.33
C ILE A 409 -9.84 -4.54 32.02
N VAL A 410 -11.14 -4.75 32.16
CA VAL A 410 -12.04 -4.92 31.00
C VAL A 410 -12.03 -3.73 30.05
N THR A 411 -11.79 -2.52 30.57
CA THR A 411 -11.71 -1.30 29.75
C THR A 411 -10.57 -1.37 28.73
N ASP A 412 -9.38 -1.79 29.13
CA ASP A 412 -8.22 -1.92 28.24
C ASP A 412 -8.44 -3.03 27.18
N LEU A 413 -9.12 -4.13 27.58
CA LEU A 413 -9.48 -5.20 26.65
C LEU A 413 -10.49 -4.70 25.59
N TYR A 414 -11.49 -3.90 25.98
CA TYR A 414 -12.41 -3.28 25.04
C TYR A 414 -11.72 -2.30 24.09
N GLU A 415 -10.77 -1.49 24.57
CA GLU A 415 -9.99 -0.61 23.71
C GLU A 415 -9.17 -1.39 22.67
N SER A 416 -8.58 -2.51 23.09
CA SER A 416 -7.89 -3.44 22.18
C SER A 416 -8.87 -3.96 21.11
N TRP A 417 -10.03 -4.47 21.54
CA TRP A 417 -11.06 -5.01 20.64
C TRP A 417 -11.62 -3.98 19.64
N GLU A 418 -11.90 -2.75 20.09
CA GLU A 418 -12.35 -1.67 19.24
C GLU A 418 -11.28 -1.28 18.20
N SER A 419 -10.00 -1.29 18.58
CA SER A 419 -8.90 -1.03 17.64
C SER A 419 -8.80 -2.11 16.56
N LEU A 420 -9.01 -3.38 16.89
CA LEU A 420 -9.08 -4.48 15.91
C LEU A 420 -10.26 -4.31 14.94
N LYS A 421 -11.45 -3.93 15.44
CA LYS A 421 -12.63 -3.66 14.60
C LYS A 421 -12.40 -2.54 13.60
N GLU A 422 -11.65 -1.51 14.00
CA GLU A 422 -11.34 -0.38 13.14
C GLU A 422 -10.45 -0.79 11.96
N ILE A 423 -9.62 -1.84 12.08
CA ILE A 423 -8.78 -2.36 10.99
C ILE A 423 -9.63 -2.77 9.79
N ILE A 424 -10.70 -3.53 10.02
CA ILE A 424 -11.61 -4.02 8.97
C ILE A 424 -12.76 -3.04 8.66
N GLY A 425 -12.86 -1.93 9.39
CA GLY A 425 -13.79 -0.85 9.12
C GLY A 425 -15.17 -0.98 9.75
N GLU A 426 -15.38 -1.88 10.73
CA GLU A 426 -16.70 -2.06 11.36
C GLU A 426 -17.25 -0.82 12.07
N ARG A 427 -16.35 0.11 12.48
CA ARG A 427 -16.70 1.40 13.11
C ARG A 427 -15.99 2.59 12.47
N ALA A 428 -15.62 2.47 11.20
CA ALA A 428 -14.98 3.57 10.51
C ALA A 428 -15.92 4.78 10.44
N LYS A 429 -15.45 5.92 10.95
CA LYS A 429 -16.20 7.18 10.86
C LYS A 429 -16.32 7.61 9.41
N GLU A 430 -17.44 8.24 9.05
CA GLU A 430 -17.71 8.67 7.67
C GLU A 430 -16.61 9.59 7.12
N ASP A 431 -16.11 10.54 7.94
CA ASP A 431 -15.01 11.43 7.57
C ASP A 431 -13.72 10.68 7.23
N LEU A 432 -13.41 9.60 7.98
CA LEU A 432 -12.25 8.76 7.73
C LEU A 432 -12.39 7.97 6.42
N LEU A 433 -13.58 7.43 6.18
CA LEU A 433 -13.87 6.73 4.93
C LEU A 433 -13.73 7.67 3.73
N ASP A 434 -14.26 8.89 3.82
CA ASP A 434 -14.15 9.90 2.77
C ASP A 434 -12.69 10.27 2.49
N GLU A 435 -11.87 10.42 3.52
CA GLU A 435 -10.45 10.71 3.34
C GLU A 435 -9.68 9.54 2.71
N LEU A 436 -9.97 8.32 3.13
CA LEU A 436 -9.35 7.12 2.59
C LEU A 436 -9.71 6.94 1.11
N PHE A 437 -11.00 7.00 0.77
CA PHE A 437 -11.45 6.77 -0.60
C PHE A 437 -11.06 7.91 -1.56
N LYS A 438 -10.84 9.14 -1.10
CA LYS A 438 -10.27 10.24 -1.92
C LYS A 438 -8.89 9.91 -2.50
N ARG A 439 -8.16 8.99 -1.91
CA ARG A 439 -6.84 8.54 -2.41
C ARG A 439 -6.95 7.52 -3.54
N PHE A 440 -8.15 6.98 -3.77
CA PHE A 440 -8.39 5.98 -4.81
C PHE A 440 -8.61 6.64 -6.17
N CYS A 441 -8.43 5.86 -7.26
CA CYS A 441 -8.68 6.36 -8.61
C CYS A 441 -10.17 6.62 -8.87
N ILE A 442 -10.47 7.60 -9.72
CA ILE A 442 -11.83 7.80 -10.27
C ILE A 442 -12.19 6.57 -11.12
N GLY A 443 -13.41 6.04 -10.94
CA GLY A 443 -13.85 4.84 -11.66
C GLY A 443 -13.59 3.51 -10.92
N LYS A 444 -13.05 3.63 -9.70
CA LYS A 444 -12.94 2.52 -8.73
C LYS A 444 -13.54 2.85 -7.39
#